data_ef1f031ed9cd96d73dfb3287823bdca2
#
_entry.id   ef1f031ed9cd96d73dfb3287823bdca2
#
_cell.length_a   1.000
_cell.length_b   1.000
_cell.length_c   1.000
_cell.angle_alpha   90.00
_cell.angle_beta   90.00
_cell.angle_gamma   90.00
#
_symmetry.space_group_name_H-M   'P 1'
#
loop_
_entity.id
_entity.type
_entity.pdbx_description
1 polymer ?
#
loop_
_entity_poly.entity_id
_entity_poly.type
_entity_poly.pdbx_seq_one_letter_code
_entity_poly.pdbx_strand_id
1 'polypeptide(L)'
;MRIILDAMGGDNAPEAPVLGAIQAAKDFGTQITLVGRGEEILNVLRTHNIEDLPAGMEIANADEVVDMHDDPARVIQKKKNSSMVVGLKMLADGAGDAFISAGSTGALLTGATLIVKRVKGIRRAAMG
;
A
#
# COMPACT_ATOMS: atom_id res chain seq x y z
N MET A 1 1.39 -3.33 -15.97
CA MET A 1 0.58 -2.88 -14.82
C MET A 1 1.48 -2.71 -13.61
N ARG A 2 1.36 -1.59 -12.92
CA ARG A 2 2.06 -1.35 -11.66
C ARG A 2 1.07 -1.39 -10.49
N ILE A 3 1.37 -2.21 -9.49
CA ILE A 3 0.56 -2.34 -8.29
C ILE A 3 1.23 -1.56 -7.16
N ILE A 4 0.44 -0.76 -6.45
CA ILE A 4 0.88 -0.08 -5.23
C ILE A 4 0.38 -0.91 -4.07
N LEU A 5 1.29 -1.40 -3.23
CA LEU A 5 0.96 -2.27 -2.11
C LEU A 5 1.27 -1.57 -0.78
N ASP A 6 0.25 -1.48 0.08
CA ASP A 6 0.45 -1.03 1.45
C ASP A 6 1.18 -2.12 2.22
N ALA A 7 2.48 -1.92 2.43
CA ALA A 7 3.32 -2.90 3.11
C ALA A 7 3.07 -2.97 4.62
N MET A 8 2.36 -1.98 5.16
CA MET A 8 2.11 -1.87 6.61
C MET A 8 0.70 -2.31 7.00
N GLY A 9 -0.11 -2.75 6.05
CA GLY A 9 -1.47 -3.20 6.31
C GLY A 9 -1.55 -4.65 6.72
N GLY A 10 -2.44 -4.96 7.67
CA GLY A 10 -2.69 -6.32 8.13
C GLY A 10 -1.90 -6.70 9.38
N ASP A 11 -2.27 -7.83 9.98
CA ASP A 11 -1.72 -8.28 11.26
C ASP A 11 -0.27 -8.72 11.20
N ASN A 12 0.19 -9.18 10.04
CA ASN A 12 1.54 -9.71 9.85
C ASN A 12 2.41 -8.76 9.02
N ALA A 13 2.05 -7.48 8.96
CA ALA A 13 2.85 -6.49 8.26
C ALA A 13 4.07 -6.07 9.10
N PRO A 14 5.17 -5.68 8.44
CA PRO A 14 5.35 -5.66 7.00
C PRO A 14 5.82 -6.97 6.38
N GLU A 15 6.09 -7.99 7.17
CA GLU A 15 6.70 -9.24 6.70
C GLU A 15 5.87 -9.93 5.61
N ALA A 16 4.61 -10.26 5.90
CA ALA A 16 3.76 -10.99 4.95
C ALA A 16 3.51 -10.23 3.64
N PRO A 17 3.14 -8.94 3.68
CA PRO A 17 2.98 -8.18 2.44
C PRO A 17 4.26 -8.09 1.62
N VAL A 18 5.40 -7.86 2.25
CA VAL A 18 6.69 -7.74 1.55
C VAL A 18 7.06 -9.06 0.88
N LEU A 19 6.99 -10.16 1.61
CA LEU A 19 7.35 -11.48 1.06
C LEU A 19 6.38 -11.91 -0.04
N GLY A 20 5.09 -11.65 0.13
CA GLY A 20 4.09 -11.93 -0.89
C GLY A 20 4.32 -11.13 -2.16
N ALA A 21 4.69 -9.86 -2.03
CA ALA A 21 4.99 -9.01 -3.17
C ALA A 21 6.22 -9.50 -3.94
N ILE A 22 7.27 -9.91 -3.23
CA ILE A 22 8.48 -10.44 -3.85
C ILE A 22 8.15 -11.71 -4.64
N GLN A 23 7.35 -12.60 -4.05
CA GLN A 23 6.94 -13.83 -4.71
C GLN A 23 6.14 -13.53 -5.99
N ALA A 24 5.20 -12.59 -5.93
CA ALA A 24 4.40 -12.20 -7.09
C ALA A 24 5.26 -11.58 -8.20
N ALA A 25 6.22 -10.74 -7.82
CA ALA A 25 7.12 -10.13 -8.79
C ALA A 25 7.98 -11.18 -9.49
N LYS A 26 8.46 -12.18 -8.76
CA LYS A 26 9.25 -13.27 -9.33
C LYS A 26 8.43 -14.19 -10.24
N ASP A 27 7.22 -14.54 -9.82
CA ASP A 27 6.38 -15.50 -10.53
C ASP A 27 5.70 -14.91 -11.76
N PHE A 28 5.31 -13.63 -11.69
CA PHE A 28 4.48 -12.99 -12.71
C PHE A 28 5.11 -11.79 -13.38
N GLY A 29 6.30 -11.38 -12.95
CA GLY A 29 6.95 -10.19 -13.49
C GLY A 29 6.19 -8.90 -13.20
N THR A 30 5.34 -8.88 -12.17
CA THR A 30 4.52 -7.73 -11.82
C THR A 30 5.38 -6.60 -11.27
N GLN A 31 5.12 -5.38 -11.71
CA GLN A 31 5.76 -4.20 -11.15
C GLN A 31 5.01 -3.80 -9.87
N ILE A 32 5.73 -3.72 -8.76
CA ILE A 32 5.13 -3.45 -7.45
C ILE A 32 5.89 -2.33 -6.75
N THR A 33 5.15 -1.34 -6.23
CA THR A 33 5.69 -0.34 -5.34
C THR A 33 5.21 -0.65 -3.92
N LEU A 34 6.15 -0.93 -3.03
CA LEU A 34 5.86 -1.15 -1.61
C LEU A 34 5.82 0.20 -0.90
N VAL A 35 4.69 0.52 -0.28
CA VAL A 35 4.54 1.77 0.46
C VAL A 35 4.52 1.46 1.96
N GLY A 36 5.43 2.08 2.70
CA GLY A 36 5.51 1.85 4.13
C GLY A 36 6.79 2.41 4.72
N ARG A 37 7.06 2.04 5.96
CA ARG A 37 8.29 2.45 6.64
C ARG A 37 9.48 1.72 6.01
N GLY A 38 10.29 2.48 5.28
CA GLY A 38 11.41 1.92 4.52
C GLY A 38 12.36 1.09 5.37
N GLU A 39 12.67 1.53 6.58
CA GLU A 39 13.56 0.79 7.49
C GLU A 39 12.99 -0.57 7.87
N GLU A 40 11.68 -0.65 8.15
CA GLU A 40 11.04 -1.92 8.50
C GLU A 40 10.99 -2.86 7.31
N ILE A 41 10.73 -2.33 6.12
CA ILE A 41 10.76 -3.13 4.88
C ILE A 41 12.16 -3.68 4.63
N LEU A 42 13.17 -2.85 4.75
CA LEU A 42 14.58 -3.28 4.57
C LEU A 42 14.97 -4.31 5.62
N ASN A 43 14.45 -4.19 6.84
CA ASN A 43 14.73 -5.15 7.89
C ASN A 43 14.15 -6.54 7.57
N VAL A 44 12.96 -6.59 6.97
CA VAL A 44 12.38 -7.85 6.49
C VAL A 44 13.29 -8.49 5.45
N LEU A 45 13.80 -7.70 4.51
CA LEU A 45 14.71 -8.20 3.47
C LEU A 45 15.97 -8.78 4.10
N ARG A 46 16.57 -8.09 5.07
CA ARG A 46 17.77 -8.57 5.76
C ARG A 46 17.52 -9.86 6.53
N THR A 47 16.40 -9.94 7.24
CA THR A 47 16.01 -11.11 8.03
C THR A 47 15.87 -12.36 7.16
N HIS A 48 15.43 -12.20 5.91
CA HIS A 48 15.23 -13.30 4.98
C HIS A 48 16.37 -13.44 3.97
N ASN A 49 17.51 -12.80 4.23
CA ASN A 49 18.71 -12.87 3.38
C ASN A 49 18.45 -12.44 1.92
N ILE A 50 17.59 -11.45 1.74
CA ILE A 50 17.30 -10.90 0.42
C ILE A 50 18.16 -9.65 0.26
N GLU A 51 19.14 -9.69 -0.63
CA GLU A 51 20.09 -8.59 -0.82
C GLU A 51 19.47 -7.44 -1.62
N ASP A 52 18.74 -7.79 -2.69
CA ASP A 52 18.13 -6.81 -3.58
C ASP A 52 16.68 -7.16 -3.88
N LEU A 53 15.87 -6.12 -4.13
CA LEU A 53 14.51 -6.31 -4.60
C LEU A 53 14.52 -6.84 -6.03
N PRO A 54 13.54 -7.70 -6.41
CA PRO A 54 13.38 -8.12 -7.80
C PRO A 54 13.23 -6.92 -8.72
N ALA A 55 13.60 -7.11 -9.99
CA ALA A 55 13.41 -6.07 -11.00
C ALA A 55 11.94 -5.64 -11.07
N GLY A 56 11.70 -4.34 -11.18
CA GLY A 56 10.35 -3.78 -11.21
C GLY A 56 9.73 -3.50 -9.85
N MET A 57 10.44 -3.75 -8.76
CA MET A 57 9.99 -3.38 -7.42
C MET A 57 10.67 -2.11 -6.91
N GLU A 58 9.90 -1.29 -6.21
CA GLU A 58 10.36 -0.04 -5.60
C GLU A 58 9.78 0.09 -4.20
N ILE A 59 10.42 0.94 -3.38
CA ILE A 59 9.93 1.28 -2.05
C ILE A 59 9.61 2.78 -2.04
N ALA A 60 8.38 3.12 -1.62
CA ALA A 60 7.98 4.50 -1.35
C ALA A 60 7.81 4.64 0.15
N ASN A 61 8.60 5.54 0.77
CA ASN A 61 8.56 5.69 2.22
C ASN A 61 7.29 6.38 2.70
N ALA A 62 6.70 5.84 3.76
CA ALA A 62 5.57 6.42 4.48
C ALA A 62 5.75 6.12 5.97
N ASP A 63 5.84 7.16 6.77
CA ASP A 63 6.25 7.04 8.17
C ASP A 63 5.12 6.64 9.12
N GLU A 64 3.88 6.85 8.73
CA GLU A 64 2.73 6.59 9.58
C GLU A 64 1.94 5.36 9.12
N VAL A 65 1.24 4.73 10.05
CA VAL A 65 0.41 3.56 9.77
C VAL A 65 -1.00 3.83 10.28
N VAL A 66 -2.00 3.50 9.47
CA VAL A 66 -3.40 3.55 9.89
C VAL A 66 -3.65 2.35 10.82
N ASP A 67 -4.10 2.64 12.03
CA ASP A 67 -4.42 1.65 13.04
C ASP A 67 -5.92 1.27 12.93
N MET A 68 -6.26 0.05 13.33
CA MET A 68 -7.66 -0.40 13.38
C MET A 68 -8.50 0.43 14.36
N HIS A 69 -7.87 1.07 15.33
CA HIS A 69 -8.55 1.94 16.30
C HIS A 69 -8.72 3.37 15.82
N ASP A 70 -8.12 3.74 14.70
CA ASP A 70 -8.30 5.06 14.12
C ASP A 70 -9.71 5.22 13.56
N ASP A 71 -10.27 6.43 13.72
CA ASP A 71 -11.56 6.76 13.13
C ASP A 71 -11.42 6.84 11.60
N PRO A 72 -12.07 5.96 10.84
CA PRO A 72 -11.93 5.94 9.38
C PRO A 72 -12.27 7.27 8.72
N ALA A 73 -13.22 8.01 9.28
CA ALA A 73 -13.62 9.30 8.70
C ALA A 73 -12.57 10.39 8.87
N ARG A 74 -11.71 10.27 9.88
CA ARG A 74 -10.74 11.31 10.22
C ARG A 74 -9.30 10.95 9.93
N VAL A 75 -8.96 9.66 9.92
CA VAL A 75 -7.57 9.20 9.81
C VAL A 75 -6.92 9.65 8.51
N ILE A 76 -7.68 9.75 7.44
CA ILE A 76 -7.16 10.18 6.14
C ILE A 76 -6.61 11.61 6.20
N GLN A 77 -7.23 12.48 6.99
CA GLN A 77 -6.75 13.84 7.18
C GLN A 77 -5.67 13.94 8.24
N LYS A 78 -5.74 13.13 9.30
CA LYS A 78 -4.79 13.13 10.40
C LYS A 78 -3.46 12.49 10.06
N LYS A 79 -3.48 11.36 9.36
CA LYS A 79 -2.28 10.58 9.02
C LYS A 79 -1.96 10.68 7.53
N LYS A 80 -1.64 11.88 7.07
CA LYS A 80 -1.34 12.15 5.66
C LYS A 80 -0.09 11.43 5.14
N ASN A 81 0.82 11.05 6.04
CA ASN A 81 2.03 10.30 5.70
C ASN A 81 1.90 8.81 5.99
N SER A 82 0.67 8.32 6.16
CA SER A 82 0.45 6.89 6.30
C SER A 82 0.63 6.17 4.98
N SER A 83 1.01 4.90 5.05
CA SER A 83 1.16 4.05 3.86
C SER A 83 -0.12 4.03 3.03
N MET A 84 -1.28 4.02 3.67
CA MET A 84 -2.56 4.04 2.98
C MET A 84 -2.80 5.34 2.21
N VAL A 85 -2.60 6.49 2.86
CA VAL A 85 -2.82 7.80 2.21
C VAL A 85 -1.79 8.05 1.11
N VAL A 86 -0.53 7.77 1.39
CA VAL A 86 0.54 7.92 0.39
C VAL A 86 0.26 7.03 -0.83
N GLY A 87 -0.11 5.78 -0.60
CA GLY A 87 -0.42 4.85 -1.69
C GLY A 87 -1.62 5.28 -2.52
N LEU A 88 -2.68 5.75 -1.88
CA LEU A 88 -3.86 6.24 -2.58
C LEU A 88 -3.58 7.50 -3.39
N LYS A 89 -2.75 8.40 -2.86
CA LYS A 89 -2.32 9.59 -3.61
C LYS A 89 -1.49 9.22 -4.83
N MET A 90 -0.60 8.25 -4.69
CA MET A 90 0.17 7.74 -5.83
C MET A 90 -0.75 7.17 -6.90
N LEU A 91 -1.78 6.44 -6.51
CA LEU A 91 -2.77 5.91 -7.45
C LEU A 91 -3.51 7.04 -8.17
N ALA A 92 -3.95 8.05 -7.44
CA ALA A 92 -4.64 9.22 -8.00
C ALA A 92 -3.76 9.99 -8.97
N ASP A 93 -2.46 10.05 -8.71
CA ASP A 93 -1.49 10.77 -9.56
C ASP A 93 -1.02 9.94 -10.76
N GLY A 94 -1.51 8.73 -10.92
CA GLY A 94 -1.13 7.87 -12.04
C GLY A 94 0.19 7.13 -11.86
N ALA A 95 0.74 7.10 -10.65
CA ALA A 95 1.98 6.38 -10.36
C ALA A 95 1.79 4.87 -10.27
N GLY A 96 0.56 4.39 -10.32
CA GLY A 96 0.22 2.97 -10.35
C GLY A 96 -1.17 2.76 -10.89
N ASP A 97 -1.50 1.51 -11.19
CA ASP A 97 -2.78 1.12 -11.80
C ASP A 97 -3.78 0.57 -10.78
N ALA A 98 -3.28 0.09 -9.65
CA ALA A 98 -4.11 -0.47 -8.58
C ALA A 98 -3.43 -0.28 -7.23
N PHE A 99 -4.24 -0.22 -6.18
CA PHE A 99 -3.76 -0.16 -4.80
C PHE A 99 -4.33 -1.32 -4.01
N ILE A 100 -3.47 -2.03 -3.27
CA ILE A 100 -3.85 -3.17 -2.44
C ILE A 100 -3.44 -2.92 -1.00
N SER A 101 -4.35 -3.15 -0.06
CA SER A 101 -4.07 -3.06 1.37
C SER A 101 -4.88 -4.11 2.13
N ALA A 102 -4.26 -4.73 3.11
CA ALA A 102 -4.93 -5.61 4.06
C ALA A 102 -5.22 -4.89 5.39
N GLY A 103 -5.10 -3.56 5.41
CA GLY A 103 -5.33 -2.73 6.60
C GLY A 103 -6.81 -2.43 6.85
N SER A 104 -7.06 -1.27 7.48
CA SER A 104 -8.41 -0.86 7.85
C SER A 104 -9.32 -0.68 6.63
N THR A 105 -10.36 -1.48 6.54
CA THR A 105 -11.35 -1.43 5.45
C THR A 105 -12.07 -0.08 5.41
N GLY A 106 -12.47 0.45 6.57
CA GLY A 106 -13.16 1.73 6.64
C GLY A 106 -12.29 2.88 6.15
N ALA A 107 -11.03 2.91 6.60
CA ALA A 107 -10.08 3.95 6.15
C ALA A 107 -9.78 3.82 4.66
N LEU A 108 -9.67 2.60 4.13
CA LEU A 108 -9.42 2.37 2.71
C LEU A 108 -10.58 2.88 1.85
N LEU A 109 -11.82 2.56 2.22
CA LEU A 109 -13.00 3.04 1.49
C LEU A 109 -13.11 4.56 1.54
N THR A 110 -12.91 5.15 2.72
CA THR A 110 -12.96 6.60 2.91
C THR A 110 -11.88 7.28 2.07
N GLY A 111 -10.64 6.78 2.15
CA GLY A 111 -9.53 7.32 1.39
C GLY A 111 -9.71 7.17 -0.11
N ALA A 112 -10.17 6.02 -0.57
CA ALA A 112 -10.42 5.80 -1.98
C ALA A 112 -11.48 6.78 -2.52
N THR A 113 -12.53 6.99 -1.76
CA THR A 113 -13.59 7.92 -2.14
C THR A 113 -13.12 9.36 -2.17
N LEU A 114 -12.34 9.79 -1.17
CA LEU A 114 -11.90 11.18 -1.03
C LEU A 114 -10.70 11.53 -1.90
N ILE A 115 -9.76 10.61 -2.03
CA ILE A 115 -8.47 10.87 -2.70
C ILE A 115 -8.51 10.47 -4.18
N VAL A 116 -8.89 9.23 -4.46
CA VAL A 116 -8.91 8.69 -5.83
C VAL A 116 -10.17 9.12 -6.57
N LYS A 117 -11.25 9.28 -5.83
CA LYS A 117 -12.56 9.62 -6.33
C LYS A 117 -13.14 8.47 -7.18
N ARG A 118 -14.35 8.66 -7.67
CA ARG A 118 -15.01 7.66 -8.48
C ARG A 118 -14.58 7.75 -9.93
N VAL A 119 -14.29 6.63 -10.53
CA VAL A 119 -14.06 6.58 -11.96
C VAL A 119 -15.36 6.98 -12.67
N LYS A 120 -15.24 7.71 -13.77
CA LYS A 120 -16.39 8.16 -14.55
C LYS A 120 -17.28 6.96 -14.92
N GLY A 121 -18.55 7.03 -14.57
CA GLY A 121 -19.51 5.95 -14.80
C GLY A 121 -19.69 4.99 -13.65
N ILE A 122 -18.84 5.05 -12.63
CA ILE A 122 -18.95 4.24 -11.42
C ILE A 122 -19.46 5.13 -10.27
N ARG A 123 -20.53 4.71 -9.61
CA ARG A 123 -21.18 5.56 -8.60
C ARG A 123 -20.59 5.47 -7.20
N ARG A 124 -19.88 4.40 -6.89
CA ARG A 124 -19.25 4.22 -5.57
C ARG A 124 -18.02 3.34 -5.66
N ALA A 125 -17.05 3.61 -4.76
CA ALA A 125 -15.91 2.73 -4.61
C ALA A 125 -16.34 1.41 -3.98
N ALA A 126 -15.65 0.34 -4.37
CA ALA A 126 -15.93 -1.00 -3.83
C ALA A 126 -14.62 -1.69 -3.46
N MET A 127 -14.72 -2.58 -2.46
CA MET A 127 -13.63 -3.47 -2.09
C MET A 127 -13.73 -4.71 -2.98
N GLY A 128 -12.65 -5.03 -3.65
CA GLY A 128 -12.55 -6.21 -4.50
C GLY A 128 -12.11 -7.44 -3.76
#